data_4884c86f8c0a7e63e6282d7eebe47f59
#
_entry.id   4884c86f8c0a7e63e6282d7eebe47f59
#
_cell.length_a   1.000
_cell.length_b   1.000
_cell.length_c   1.000
_cell.angle_alpha   90.00
_cell.angle_beta   90.00
_cell.angle_gamma   90.00
#
_symmetry.space_group_name_H-M   'P 1'
#
loop_
_entity.id
_entity.type
_entity.pdbx_description
1 polymer ?
#
loop_
_entity_poly.entity_id
_entity_poly.type
_entity_poly.pdbx_seq_one_letter_code
_entity_poly.pdbx_strand_id
1 'polypeptide(L)'
;MSPALAKEELRVRLLVVDDEQSIRKLCITVGEALGFICLEADSGESALTLLEEQPVHMILSDMVMPHMSGLEFLEKVKKLLPRTEVALMTGHGSIETAVQAMRLGAYDYITKPFSPLDELRLFLRRMAEKVRLVEENEFLRQRMDSETAVHGIIGSSAKIQEVLRVASRLKDTRTSVLISGESGTGKELIARAIHFRGAFANRPFVAVDCGSLVPTLIESELFGYEKGAFTGALKSKQGLFQSADSGSVFLDEIGELPLELQAKLLRVLQEKEVRPVGSNQRVKVDVRVIAATNRDLEAAYKNGTFRKDLYFRLNVVTVHVPALRERRSDIPMLVNWFCERYAPGSDLHVSNAAMKSLMGYDWPGNVRELENCVERAVALGDGTLIDLGDLPPSIAALNSPVSRPSSESEPELGSDLGATAELNSSGAAATPLSTTDLEDIERATIRRVFEQVKGDKALAGRMLGISRATLYRKLKRYNISGSPASGPSSHTLQ
;
A
#
# COMPACT_ATOMS: atom_id res chain seq x y z
N MET A 1 5.53 -14.90 23.00
CA MET A 1 6.98 -14.63 23.11
C MET A 1 7.33 -13.57 22.09
N SER A 2 7.75 -12.43 22.56
CA SER A 2 8.06 -11.25 21.74
C SER A 2 9.33 -11.50 20.91
N PRO A 3 9.38 -11.25 19.61
CA PRO A 3 10.63 -11.25 18.88
C PRO A 3 11.29 -9.90 19.06
N ALA A 4 12.16 -9.80 20.04
CA ALA A 4 13.21 -8.80 20.05
C ALA A 4 14.22 -9.17 18.94
N LEU A 5 13.91 -8.85 17.70
CA LEU A 5 14.93 -8.74 16.66
C LEU A 5 15.77 -7.53 17.04
N ALA A 6 16.93 -7.82 17.62
CA ALA A 6 17.99 -6.89 17.91
C ALA A 6 18.18 -6.00 16.66
N LYS A 7 17.94 -4.69 16.82
CA LYS A 7 18.54 -3.67 15.96
C LYS A 7 20.05 -3.92 16.06
N GLU A 8 20.61 -4.53 15.05
CA GLU A 8 22.06 -4.44 14.83
C GLU A 8 22.32 -2.96 14.57
N GLU A 9 22.70 -2.24 15.62
CA GLU A 9 23.10 -0.84 15.50
C GLU A 9 24.26 -0.79 14.53
N LEU A 10 24.02 -0.17 13.39
CA LEU A 10 25.04 0.07 12.38
C LEU A 10 26.26 0.72 13.04
N ARG A 11 27.36 -0.03 13.15
CA ARG A 11 28.62 0.51 13.65
C ARG A 11 29.25 1.32 12.53
N VAL A 12 29.16 2.65 12.63
CA VAL A 12 29.73 3.58 11.67
C VAL A 12 31.25 3.40 11.62
N ARG A 13 31.81 3.24 10.42
CA ARG A 13 33.26 3.15 10.18
C ARG A 13 33.79 4.50 9.74
N LEU A 14 34.78 5.02 10.48
CA LEU A 14 35.44 6.30 10.22
C LEU A 14 36.89 6.03 9.81
N LEU A 15 37.32 6.54 8.67
CA LEU A 15 38.72 6.59 8.26
C LEU A 15 39.28 7.99 8.52
N VAL A 16 40.37 8.08 9.26
CA VAL A 16 41.11 9.32 9.52
C VAL A 16 42.37 9.33 8.68
N VAL A 17 42.55 10.34 7.85
CA VAL A 17 43.70 10.49 6.93
C VAL A 17 44.40 11.80 7.24
N ASP A 18 45.63 11.71 7.72
CA ASP A 18 46.44 12.87 8.12
C ASP A 18 47.92 12.42 8.18
N ASP A 19 48.86 13.21 7.76
CA ASP A 19 50.28 12.86 7.87
C ASP A 19 50.81 12.99 9.31
N GLU A 20 50.15 13.81 10.14
CA GLU A 20 50.50 14.01 11.55
C GLU A 20 49.84 12.96 12.46
N GLN A 21 50.68 12.09 13.06
CA GLN A 21 50.21 11.00 13.93
C GLN A 21 49.42 11.49 15.15
N SER A 22 49.76 12.66 15.70
CA SER A 22 49.11 13.27 16.87
C SER A 22 47.64 13.60 16.55
N ILE A 23 47.37 14.14 15.36
CA ILE A 23 46.04 14.49 14.88
C ILE A 23 45.24 13.21 14.62
N ARG A 24 45.85 12.21 13.95
CA ARG A 24 45.18 10.93 13.74
C ARG A 24 44.70 10.30 15.05
N LYS A 25 45.62 10.20 16.04
CA LYS A 25 45.28 9.62 17.36
C LYS A 25 44.19 10.39 18.07
N LEU A 26 44.18 11.72 18.00
CA LEU A 26 43.16 12.56 18.59
C LEU A 26 41.78 12.29 17.98
N CYS A 27 41.71 12.30 16.64
CA CYS A 27 40.45 12.06 15.91
C CYS A 27 39.93 10.64 16.16
N ILE A 28 40.82 9.62 16.20
CA ILE A 28 40.46 8.23 16.53
C ILE A 28 39.92 8.15 17.96
N THR A 29 40.56 8.73 18.94
CA THR A 29 40.11 8.72 20.33
C THR A 29 38.70 9.32 20.47
N VAL A 30 38.43 10.42 19.78
CA VAL A 30 37.12 11.04 19.75
C VAL A 30 36.11 10.16 19.02
N GLY A 31 36.45 9.54 17.91
CA GLY A 31 35.60 8.65 17.14
C GLY A 31 35.22 7.38 17.93
N GLU A 32 36.19 6.73 18.57
CA GLU A 32 35.96 5.56 19.42
C GLU A 32 35.08 5.89 20.63
N ALA A 33 35.29 7.06 21.25
CA ALA A 33 34.41 7.54 22.34
C ALA A 33 32.96 7.78 21.88
N LEU A 34 32.74 7.96 20.56
CA LEU A 34 31.41 8.04 19.95
C LEU A 34 30.86 6.67 19.48
N GLY A 35 31.63 5.59 19.69
CA GLY A 35 31.26 4.22 19.32
C GLY A 35 31.53 3.87 17.85
N PHE A 36 32.40 4.62 17.14
CA PHE A 36 32.78 4.32 15.76
C PHE A 36 33.87 3.28 15.70
N ILE A 37 33.93 2.53 14.59
CA ILE A 37 35.09 1.71 14.24
C ILE A 37 36.02 2.62 13.46
N CYS A 38 37.20 2.93 14.05
CA CYS A 38 38.15 3.88 13.46
C CYS A 38 39.28 3.15 12.73
N LEU A 39 39.61 3.66 11.54
CA LEU A 39 40.76 3.27 10.74
C LEU A 39 41.64 4.50 10.55
N GLU A 40 42.96 4.30 10.35
CA GLU A 40 43.90 5.39 10.08
C GLU A 40 44.70 5.14 8.81
N ALA A 41 45.06 6.23 8.15
CA ALA A 41 46.03 6.27 7.07
C ALA A 41 46.90 7.53 7.21
N ASP A 42 48.16 7.43 6.85
CA ASP A 42 49.12 8.52 6.93
C ASP A 42 49.25 9.32 5.64
N SER A 43 48.59 8.88 4.59
CA SER A 43 48.62 9.51 3.26
C SER A 43 47.39 9.17 2.45
N GLY A 44 47.13 9.96 1.39
CA GLY A 44 46.01 9.71 0.48
C GLY A 44 46.14 8.37 -0.26
N GLU A 45 47.35 7.94 -0.58
CA GLU A 45 47.61 6.65 -1.26
C GLU A 45 47.29 5.48 -0.35
N SER A 46 47.80 5.50 0.90
CA SER A 46 47.51 4.43 1.88
C SER A 46 46.02 4.36 2.20
N ALA A 47 45.35 5.51 2.25
CA ALA A 47 43.91 5.57 2.43
C ALA A 47 43.14 4.94 1.26
N LEU A 48 43.51 5.19 0.00
CA LEU A 48 42.87 4.57 -1.17
C LEU A 48 43.02 3.05 -1.16
N THR A 49 44.20 2.53 -0.80
CA THR A 49 44.44 1.08 -0.66
C THR A 49 43.50 0.46 0.40
N LEU A 50 43.36 1.11 1.56
CA LEU A 50 42.44 0.66 2.61
C LEU A 50 40.99 0.65 2.17
N LEU A 51 40.58 1.63 1.35
CA LEU A 51 39.22 1.74 0.83
C LEU A 51 38.88 0.63 -0.17
N GLU A 52 39.85 0.02 -0.84
CA GLU A 52 39.62 -1.15 -1.70
C GLU A 52 39.36 -2.43 -0.89
N GLU A 53 39.96 -2.53 0.31
CA GLU A 53 39.83 -3.71 1.15
C GLU A 53 38.65 -3.66 2.13
N GLN A 54 38.32 -2.47 2.60
CA GLN A 54 37.33 -2.31 3.66
C GLN A 54 36.31 -1.20 3.34
N PRO A 55 35.00 -1.47 3.46
CA PRO A 55 33.96 -0.44 3.30
C PRO A 55 34.05 0.58 4.44
N VAL A 56 34.00 1.87 4.11
CA VAL A 56 34.04 2.99 5.04
C VAL A 56 32.86 3.92 4.80
N HIS A 57 32.23 4.39 5.87
CA HIS A 57 31.04 5.24 5.80
C HIS A 57 31.41 6.73 5.84
N MET A 58 32.43 7.08 6.60
CA MET A 58 32.88 8.47 6.81
C MET A 58 34.41 8.54 6.68
N ILE A 59 34.90 9.62 6.09
CA ILE A 59 36.29 9.94 5.99
C ILE A 59 36.52 11.34 6.55
N LEU A 60 37.52 11.49 7.40
CA LEU A 60 38.03 12.76 7.86
C LEU A 60 39.50 12.89 7.36
N SER A 61 39.71 13.74 6.37
CA SER A 61 41.00 13.86 5.70
C SER A 61 41.62 15.22 5.91
N ASP A 62 42.93 15.28 6.12
CA ASP A 62 43.65 16.54 6.04
C ASP A 62 43.63 17.10 4.63
N MET A 63 43.59 18.42 4.52
CA MET A 63 43.63 19.15 3.27
C MET A 63 45.00 19.18 2.66
N VAL A 64 46.07 19.24 3.48
CA VAL A 64 47.47 19.36 3.04
C VAL A 64 48.24 18.12 3.46
N MET A 65 48.46 17.21 2.53
CA MET A 65 49.24 16.00 2.74
C MET A 65 50.35 15.88 1.69
N PRO A 66 51.46 15.19 2.00
CA PRO A 66 52.50 14.86 1.02
C PRO A 66 51.91 14.04 -0.16
N HIS A 67 52.45 14.25 -1.36
CA HIS A 67 52.17 13.52 -2.59
C HIS A 67 50.73 13.71 -3.15
N MET A 68 49.69 13.70 -2.33
CA MET A 68 48.30 13.87 -2.75
C MET A 68 47.59 14.84 -1.80
N SER A 69 47.04 15.92 -2.34
CA SER A 69 46.23 16.87 -1.55
C SER A 69 44.90 16.27 -1.14
N GLY A 70 44.30 16.75 -0.02
CA GLY A 70 42.97 16.32 0.44
C GLY A 70 41.88 16.58 -0.59
N LEU A 71 42.00 17.60 -1.45
CA LEU A 71 41.06 17.85 -2.55
C LEU A 71 41.16 16.81 -3.67
N GLU A 72 42.38 16.43 -4.06
CA GLU A 72 42.57 15.35 -5.05
C GLU A 72 42.14 13.99 -4.50
N PHE A 73 42.37 13.73 -3.22
CA PHE A 73 41.87 12.55 -2.53
C PHE A 73 40.34 12.52 -2.51
N LEU A 74 39.68 13.63 -2.12
CA LEU A 74 38.22 13.79 -2.15
C LEU A 74 37.65 13.46 -3.54
N GLU A 75 38.23 14.02 -4.61
CA GLU A 75 37.75 13.79 -5.97
C GLU A 75 37.85 12.30 -6.37
N LYS A 76 38.93 11.64 -6.03
CA LYS A 76 39.13 10.21 -6.27
C LYS A 76 38.14 9.37 -5.47
N VAL A 77 37.94 9.66 -4.17
CA VAL A 77 36.98 8.95 -3.31
C VAL A 77 35.57 9.12 -3.83
N LYS A 78 35.14 10.33 -4.21
CA LYS A 78 33.81 10.55 -4.70
C LYS A 78 33.53 9.88 -6.06
N LYS A 79 34.56 9.65 -6.87
CA LYS A 79 34.44 8.83 -8.10
C LYS A 79 34.32 7.34 -7.81
N LEU A 80 35.08 6.81 -6.84
CA LEU A 80 35.12 5.38 -6.49
C LEU A 80 33.95 5.00 -5.57
N LEU A 81 33.69 5.82 -4.55
CA LEU A 81 32.73 5.59 -3.47
C LEU A 81 31.82 6.82 -3.30
N PRO A 82 30.87 7.07 -4.20
CA PRO A 82 30.02 8.29 -4.19
C PRO A 82 29.22 8.47 -2.89
N ARG A 83 28.97 7.38 -2.16
CA ARG A 83 28.15 7.35 -0.95
C ARG A 83 28.91 7.65 0.32
N THR A 84 30.24 7.47 0.31
CA THR A 84 31.07 7.75 1.48
C THR A 84 31.12 9.26 1.73
N GLU A 85 30.75 9.67 2.93
CA GLU A 85 30.80 11.08 3.33
C GLU A 85 32.27 11.46 3.65
N VAL A 86 32.77 12.51 3.03
CA VAL A 86 34.15 12.98 3.21
C VAL A 86 34.13 14.38 3.77
N ALA A 87 34.78 14.58 4.89
CA ALA A 87 35.04 15.89 5.48
C ALA A 87 36.53 16.23 5.45
N LEU A 88 36.85 17.49 5.30
CA LEU A 88 38.24 17.96 5.25
C LEU A 88 38.63 18.69 6.52
N MET A 89 39.88 18.45 7.00
CA MET A 89 40.51 19.19 8.08
C MET A 89 41.47 20.22 7.49
N THR A 90 41.47 21.43 8.02
CA THR A 90 42.33 22.52 7.51
C THR A 90 42.97 23.33 8.64
N GLY A 91 44.25 23.61 8.55
CA GLY A 91 44.96 24.48 9.48
C GLY A 91 44.83 25.97 9.14
N HIS A 92 44.69 26.31 7.85
CA HIS A 92 44.53 27.68 7.34
C HIS A 92 43.64 27.61 6.09
N GLY A 93 42.34 27.46 6.29
CA GLY A 93 41.42 27.41 5.17
C GLY A 93 41.18 28.81 4.57
N SER A 94 41.50 29.00 3.29
CA SER A 94 40.93 30.13 2.57
C SER A 94 39.45 29.79 2.21
N ILE A 95 38.64 30.81 2.11
CA ILE A 95 37.21 30.68 1.67
C ILE A 95 37.15 29.95 0.31
N GLU A 96 38.13 30.19 -0.54
CA GLU A 96 38.20 29.59 -1.89
C GLU A 96 38.38 28.07 -1.85
N THR A 97 39.28 27.56 -1.00
CA THR A 97 39.49 26.10 -0.85
C THR A 97 38.30 25.39 -0.22
N ALA A 98 37.62 26.04 0.73
CA ALA A 98 36.39 25.52 1.30
C ALA A 98 35.27 25.43 0.24
N VAL A 99 35.08 26.45 -0.58
CA VAL A 99 34.10 26.46 -1.67
C VAL A 99 34.42 25.39 -2.72
N GLN A 100 35.70 25.18 -3.03
CA GLN A 100 36.14 24.13 -3.96
C GLN A 100 35.82 22.73 -3.40
N ALA A 101 36.12 22.47 -2.13
CA ALA A 101 35.78 21.22 -1.46
C ALA A 101 34.28 20.92 -1.53
N MET A 102 33.43 21.89 -1.23
CA MET A 102 31.98 21.74 -1.32
C MET A 102 31.50 21.45 -2.75
N ARG A 103 32.08 22.09 -3.77
CA ARG A 103 31.78 21.79 -5.18
C ARG A 103 32.17 20.38 -5.61
N LEU A 104 33.24 19.82 -5.03
CA LEU A 104 33.68 18.45 -5.25
C LEU A 104 32.88 17.40 -4.45
N GLY A 105 31.91 17.85 -3.64
CA GLY A 105 31.03 16.96 -2.89
C GLY A 105 31.54 16.60 -1.50
N ALA A 106 32.38 17.42 -0.87
CA ALA A 106 32.68 17.28 0.55
C ALA A 106 31.41 17.43 1.39
N TYR A 107 31.35 16.69 2.51
CA TYR A 107 30.29 16.87 3.50
C TYR A 107 30.35 18.25 4.15
N ASP A 108 31.54 18.60 4.63
CA ASP A 108 31.85 19.89 5.24
C ASP A 108 33.38 19.96 5.50
N TYR A 109 33.84 21.02 6.12
CA TYR A 109 35.20 21.14 6.59
C TYR A 109 35.27 21.56 8.05
N ILE A 110 36.39 21.22 8.73
CA ILE A 110 36.65 21.60 10.12
C ILE A 110 38.04 22.17 10.26
N THR A 111 38.18 23.23 11.07
CA THR A 111 39.46 23.92 11.24
C THR A 111 40.32 23.31 12.37
N LYS A 112 41.60 23.12 12.14
CA LYS A 112 42.60 22.82 13.15
C LYS A 112 43.13 24.14 13.78
N PRO A 113 43.48 24.18 15.08
CA PRO A 113 43.36 23.13 16.09
C PRO A 113 41.88 22.99 16.57
N PHE A 114 41.47 21.75 16.91
CA PHE A 114 40.13 21.44 17.43
C PHE A 114 39.99 21.92 18.89
N SER A 115 39.64 23.19 19.06
CA SER A 115 39.48 23.79 20.39
C SER A 115 38.20 24.61 20.45
N PRO A 116 37.20 24.18 21.23
CA PRO A 116 37.19 22.99 22.11
C PRO A 116 36.95 21.66 21.37
N LEU A 117 37.39 20.54 21.95
CA LEU A 117 37.21 19.19 21.40
C LEU A 117 35.73 18.81 21.18
N ASP A 118 34.84 19.49 21.86
CA ASP A 118 33.39 19.29 21.68
C ASP A 118 32.90 19.70 20.28
N GLU A 119 33.61 20.61 19.61
CA GLU A 119 33.33 20.96 18.23
C GLU A 119 33.55 19.76 17.28
N LEU A 120 34.67 19.07 17.39
CA LEU A 120 34.96 17.85 16.64
C LEU A 120 33.95 16.73 16.97
N ARG A 121 33.60 16.57 18.24
CA ARG A 121 32.58 15.60 18.66
C ARG A 121 31.21 15.88 18.02
N LEU A 122 30.77 17.13 18.04
CA LEU A 122 29.50 17.53 17.46
C LEU A 122 29.52 17.37 15.95
N PHE A 123 30.64 17.71 15.31
CA PHE A 123 30.84 17.55 13.88
C PHE A 123 30.73 16.09 13.44
N LEU A 124 31.45 15.18 14.07
CA LEU A 124 31.42 13.75 13.79
C LEU A 124 30.04 13.12 14.08
N ARG A 125 29.34 13.57 15.11
CA ARG A 125 27.95 13.13 15.39
C ARG A 125 26.99 13.52 14.25
N ARG A 126 27.03 14.76 13.78
CA ARG A 126 26.18 15.22 12.66
C ARG A 126 26.45 14.45 11.38
N MET A 127 27.73 14.20 11.11
CA MET A 127 28.14 13.41 9.94
C MET A 127 27.62 11.97 10.03
N ALA A 128 27.76 11.33 11.19
CA ALA A 128 27.26 9.98 11.43
C ALA A 128 25.73 9.89 11.39
N GLU A 129 25.03 10.91 11.88
CA GLU A 129 23.56 11.00 11.81
C GLU A 129 23.11 11.04 10.33
N LYS A 130 23.77 11.85 9.48
CA LYS A 130 23.48 11.86 8.05
C LYS A 130 23.66 10.48 7.42
N VAL A 131 24.79 9.79 7.71
CA VAL A 131 25.05 8.44 7.21
C VAL A 131 23.93 7.48 7.65
N ARG A 132 23.57 7.47 8.93
CA ARG A 132 22.50 6.62 9.45
C ARG A 132 21.15 6.89 8.79
N LEU A 133 20.80 8.15 8.60
CA LEU A 133 19.54 8.53 7.94
C LEU A 133 19.52 8.09 6.46
N VAL A 134 20.64 8.19 5.76
CA VAL A 134 20.73 7.74 4.36
C VAL A 134 20.57 6.22 4.30
N GLU A 135 21.26 5.47 5.17
CA GLU A 135 21.18 4.01 5.20
C GLU A 135 19.81 3.51 5.69
N GLU A 136 19.23 4.15 6.71
CA GLU A 136 17.86 3.83 7.14
C GLU A 136 16.84 4.09 6.02
N ASN A 137 17.01 5.18 5.29
CA ASN A 137 16.15 5.48 4.13
C ASN A 137 16.33 4.44 3.02
N GLU A 138 17.57 4.00 2.75
CA GLU A 138 17.82 2.92 1.78
C GLU A 138 17.31 1.57 2.25
N PHE A 139 17.49 1.24 3.52
CA PHE A 139 16.94 0.03 4.13
C PHE A 139 15.41 0.02 4.08
N LEU A 140 14.78 1.16 4.42
CA LEU A 140 13.32 1.31 4.29
C LEU A 140 12.87 1.21 2.83
N ARG A 141 13.60 1.81 1.90
CA ARG A 141 13.35 1.66 0.47
C ARG A 141 13.52 0.22 0.00
N GLN A 142 14.59 -0.45 0.39
CA GLN A 142 14.81 -1.87 0.06
C GLN A 142 13.76 -2.77 0.70
N ARG A 143 13.28 -2.49 1.90
CA ARG A 143 12.13 -3.18 2.50
C ARG A 143 10.83 -2.85 1.77
N MET A 144 10.58 -1.61 1.44
CA MET A 144 9.46 -1.22 0.56
C MET A 144 9.60 -1.85 -0.84
N ASP A 145 10.80 -2.00 -1.39
CA ASP A 145 11.07 -2.66 -2.66
C ASP A 145 11.00 -4.20 -2.53
N SER A 146 11.26 -4.77 -1.38
CA SER A 146 11.09 -6.20 -1.12
C SER A 146 9.67 -6.57 -0.68
N GLU A 147 8.96 -5.70 0.03
CA GLU A 147 7.52 -5.84 0.34
C GLU A 147 6.64 -5.42 -0.84
N THR A 148 7.07 -4.51 -1.67
CA THR A 148 6.53 -4.14 -2.97
C THR A 148 7.37 -4.76 -4.09
N ALA A 149 7.75 -6.02 -3.95
CA ALA A 149 8.50 -6.65 -5.01
C ALA A 149 7.90 -6.23 -6.35
N VAL A 150 8.70 -5.54 -7.14
CA VAL A 150 8.47 -5.37 -8.58
C VAL A 150 8.29 -6.76 -9.23
N HIS A 151 8.51 -7.79 -8.47
CA HIS A 151 8.24 -9.20 -8.64
C HIS A 151 6.88 -9.66 -8.09
N GLY A 152 6.09 -8.80 -7.43
CA GLY A 152 4.76 -9.15 -6.89
C GLY A 152 3.66 -9.38 -7.93
N ILE A 153 3.93 -9.17 -9.20
CA ILE A 153 3.00 -9.56 -10.25
C ILE A 153 3.31 -11.00 -10.63
N ILE A 154 2.54 -11.91 -10.05
CA ILE A 154 2.68 -13.35 -10.26
C ILE A 154 1.70 -13.79 -11.33
N GLY A 155 2.21 -14.54 -12.30
CA GLY A 155 1.41 -15.13 -13.35
C GLY A 155 2.23 -15.41 -14.60
N SER A 156 1.91 -16.52 -15.25
CA SER A 156 2.53 -17.00 -16.50
C SER A 156 1.56 -17.01 -17.67
N SER A 157 0.26 -16.72 -17.43
CA SER A 157 -0.76 -16.70 -18.47
C SER A 157 -0.44 -15.67 -19.55
N ALA A 158 -0.80 -15.98 -20.81
CA ALA A 158 -0.56 -15.09 -21.94
C ALA A 158 -1.19 -13.70 -21.75
N LYS A 159 -2.35 -13.62 -21.08
CA LYS A 159 -3.05 -12.38 -20.80
C LYS A 159 -2.26 -11.46 -19.86
N ILE A 160 -1.73 -11.97 -18.74
CA ILE A 160 -0.96 -11.14 -17.82
C ILE A 160 0.41 -10.79 -18.40
N GLN A 161 1.03 -11.68 -19.18
CA GLN A 161 2.29 -11.40 -19.85
C GLN A 161 2.15 -10.28 -20.90
N GLU A 162 1.01 -10.17 -21.60
CA GLU A 162 0.73 -9.05 -22.48
C GLU A 162 0.64 -7.73 -21.72
N VAL A 163 -0.06 -7.71 -20.58
CA VAL A 163 -0.11 -6.53 -19.69
C VAL A 163 1.29 -6.10 -19.25
N LEU A 164 2.14 -7.05 -18.85
CA LEU A 164 3.51 -6.76 -18.44
C LEU A 164 4.38 -6.25 -19.60
N ARG A 165 4.15 -6.75 -20.82
CA ARG A 165 4.83 -6.27 -22.03
C ARG A 165 4.47 -4.81 -22.33
N VAL A 166 3.18 -4.47 -22.25
CA VAL A 166 2.71 -3.08 -22.41
C VAL A 166 3.28 -2.19 -21.32
N ALA A 167 3.21 -2.62 -20.04
CA ALA A 167 3.78 -1.88 -18.90
C ALA A 167 5.28 -1.60 -19.10
N SER A 168 6.03 -2.59 -19.60
CA SER A 168 7.47 -2.44 -19.89
C SER A 168 7.78 -1.42 -20.99
N ARG A 169 6.91 -1.27 -22.00
CA ARG A 169 7.06 -0.24 -23.03
C ARG A 169 6.77 1.17 -22.51
N LEU A 170 5.94 1.27 -21.50
CA LEU A 170 5.52 2.55 -20.92
C LEU A 170 6.49 3.09 -19.86
N LYS A 171 7.37 2.28 -19.31
CA LYS A 171 8.21 2.60 -18.14
C LYS A 171 9.01 3.92 -18.27
N ASP A 172 9.50 4.24 -19.46
CA ASP A 172 10.36 5.40 -19.73
C ASP A 172 9.60 6.62 -20.31
N THR A 173 8.28 6.51 -20.47
CA THR A 173 7.45 7.57 -21.06
C THR A 173 6.80 8.44 -19.99
N ARG A 174 6.53 9.72 -20.28
CA ARG A 174 5.72 10.62 -19.42
C ARG A 174 4.23 10.63 -19.78
N THR A 175 3.82 9.72 -20.66
CA THR A 175 2.44 9.62 -21.14
C THR A 175 1.52 9.21 -19.99
N SER A 176 0.32 9.81 -19.92
CA SER A 176 -0.73 9.37 -19.01
C SER A 176 -1.17 7.94 -19.33
N VAL A 177 -1.36 7.13 -18.32
CA VAL A 177 -1.76 5.72 -18.45
C VAL A 177 -3.06 5.51 -17.69
N LEU A 178 -4.04 4.90 -18.35
CA LEU A 178 -5.28 4.47 -17.72
C LEU A 178 -5.27 2.95 -17.56
N ILE A 179 -5.32 2.48 -16.32
CA ILE A 179 -5.38 1.05 -15.99
C ILE A 179 -6.82 0.68 -15.68
N SER A 180 -7.42 -0.17 -16.50
CA SER A 180 -8.79 -0.66 -16.30
C SER A 180 -8.78 -2.11 -15.83
N GLY A 181 -9.78 -2.50 -15.03
CA GLY A 181 -9.95 -3.88 -14.56
C GLY A 181 -10.74 -3.93 -13.27
N GLU A 182 -11.27 -5.09 -12.95
CA GLU A 182 -12.09 -5.29 -11.75
C GLU A 182 -11.32 -4.99 -10.45
N SER A 183 -12.05 -4.77 -9.35
CA SER A 183 -11.43 -4.61 -8.04
C SER A 183 -10.63 -5.86 -7.66
N GLY A 184 -9.47 -5.68 -7.00
CA GLY A 184 -8.63 -6.78 -6.56
C GLY A 184 -7.81 -7.49 -7.65
N THR A 185 -7.78 -7.00 -8.91
CA THR A 185 -6.97 -7.59 -10.00
C THR A 185 -5.49 -7.28 -9.92
N GLY A 186 -5.06 -6.30 -9.09
CA GLY A 186 -3.67 -5.86 -8.93
C GLY A 186 -3.30 -4.63 -9.78
N LYS A 187 -4.25 -3.72 -10.07
CA LYS A 187 -4.01 -2.49 -10.84
C LYS A 187 -2.88 -1.63 -10.27
N GLU A 188 -2.79 -1.51 -8.95
CA GLU A 188 -1.72 -0.78 -8.29
C GLU A 188 -0.34 -1.41 -8.55
N LEU A 189 -0.23 -2.73 -8.52
CA LEU A 189 1.03 -3.43 -8.82
C LEU A 189 1.50 -3.15 -10.25
N ILE A 190 0.58 -3.06 -11.22
CA ILE A 190 0.91 -2.66 -12.58
C ILE A 190 1.40 -1.20 -12.64
N ALA A 191 0.75 -0.28 -11.92
CA ALA A 191 1.19 1.12 -11.84
C ALA A 191 2.59 1.23 -11.24
N ARG A 192 2.86 0.50 -10.16
CA ARG A 192 4.20 0.40 -9.54
C ARG A 192 5.23 -0.18 -10.50
N ALA A 193 4.89 -1.25 -11.24
CA ALA A 193 5.78 -1.83 -12.25
C ALA A 193 6.12 -0.85 -13.37
N ILE A 194 5.17 -0.02 -13.81
CA ILE A 194 5.40 1.03 -14.81
C ILE A 194 6.36 2.11 -14.28
N HIS A 195 6.25 2.47 -12.99
CA HIS A 195 7.10 3.51 -12.39
C HIS A 195 8.51 2.98 -12.05
N PHE A 196 8.60 1.91 -11.25
CA PHE A 196 9.85 1.44 -10.66
C PHE A 196 10.78 0.67 -11.60
N ARG A 197 10.30 0.24 -12.79
CA ARG A 197 11.12 -0.44 -13.80
C ARG A 197 11.75 0.48 -14.83
N GLY A 198 11.52 1.79 -14.76
CA GLY A 198 11.94 2.76 -15.76
C GLY A 198 12.78 3.91 -15.25
N ALA A 199 12.91 4.94 -16.08
CA ALA A 199 13.67 6.16 -15.80
C ALA A 199 13.19 6.93 -14.54
N PHE A 200 12.00 6.62 -14.04
CA PHE A 200 11.39 7.26 -12.87
C PHE A 200 11.59 6.48 -11.58
N ALA A 201 12.28 5.34 -11.56
CA ALA A 201 12.43 4.45 -10.41
C ALA A 201 12.92 5.15 -9.13
N ASN A 202 13.81 6.15 -9.28
CA ASN A 202 14.36 6.93 -8.17
C ASN A 202 13.57 8.23 -7.88
N ARG A 203 12.42 8.42 -8.53
CA ARG A 203 11.57 9.59 -8.34
C ARG A 203 10.38 9.25 -7.41
N PRO A 204 9.71 10.25 -6.82
CA PRO A 204 8.55 10.01 -5.97
C PRO A 204 7.44 9.24 -6.70
N PHE A 205 6.85 8.25 -6.02
CA PHE A 205 5.62 7.60 -6.43
C PHE A 205 4.57 7.84 -5.34
N VAL A 206 3.54 8.61 -5.65
CA VAL A 206 2.49 8.97 -4.71
C VAL A 206 1.19 8.29 -5.12
N ALA A 207 0.71 7.37 -4.31
CA ALA A 207 -0.56 6.68 -4.53
C ALA A 207 -1.69 7.37 -3.76
N VAL A 208 -2.82 7.54 -4.42
CA VAL A 208 -4.02 8.19 -3.88
C VAL A 208 -5.24 7.35 -4.24
N ASP A 209 -6.00 6.94 -3.24
CA ASP A 209 -7.30 6.32 -3.42
C ASP A 209 -8.38 7.40 -3.46
N CYS A 210 -9.02 7.58 -4.62
CA CYS A 210 -10.05 8.60 -4.84
C CYS A 210 -11.41 8.21 -4.24
N GLY A 211 -11.62 6.94 -3.87
CA GLY A 211 -12.87 6.44 -3.31
C GLY A 211 -12.93 6.47 -1.78
N SER A 212 -11.78 6.49 -1.10
CA SER A 212 -11.71 6.31 0.36
C SER A 212 -11.99 7.57 1.18
N LEU A 213 -11.83 8.76 0.60
CA LEU A 213 -11.90 10.04 1.30
C LEU A 213 -13.17 10.84 0.94
N VAL A 214 -13.67 11.61 1.91
CA VAL A 214 -14.74 12.58 1.62
C VAL A 214 -14.22 13.69 0.69
N PRO A 215 -15.07 14.26 -0.20
CA PRO A 215 -14.64 15.18 -1.26
C PRO A 215 -13.80 16.37 -0.81
N THR A 216 -14.11 16.95 0.34
CA THR A 216 -13.37 18.09 0.91
C THR A 216 -11.97 17.72 1.39
N LEU A 217 -11.79 16.50 1.90
CA LEU A 217 -10.48 16.01 2.34
C LEU A 217 -9.61 15.63 1.15
N ILE A 218 -10.15 14.93 0.15
CA ILE A 218 -9.38 14.56 -1.04
C ILE A 218 -8.91 15.79 -1.82
N GLU A 219 -9.72 16.87 -1.86
CA GLU A 219 -9.31 18.13 -2.48
C GLU A 219 -8.07 18.70 -1.80
N SER A 220 -8.11 18.84 -0.47
CA SER A 220 -7.01 19.38 0.32
C SER A 220 -5.77 18.51 0.30
N GLU A 221 -5.91 17.17 0.23
CA GLU A 221 -4.79 16.26 0.08
C GLU A 221 -4.16 16.36 -1.32
N LEU A 222 -4.94 16.31 -2.38
CA LEU A 222 -4.41 16.33 -3.75
C LEU A 222 -3.72 17.65 -4.09
N PHE A 223 -4.38 18.80 -3.78
CA PHE A 223 -3.94 20.11 -4.27
C PHE A 223 -3.24 20.95 -3.21
N GLY A 224 -3.32 20.56 -1.93
CA GLY A 224 -2.82 21.34 -0.81
C GLY A 224 -3.73 22.50 -0.40
N TYR A 225 -3.39 23.21 0.66
CA TYR A 225 -4.15 24.34 1.17
C TYR A 225 -3.28 25.36 1.86
N GLU A 226 -3.72 26.62 1.82
CA GLU A 226 -3.11 27.72 2.56
C GLU A 226 -3.74 27.88 3.95
N LYS A 227 -2.99 28.51 4.85
CA LYS A 227 -3.50 28.86 6.18
C LYS A 227 -4.78 29.68 6.06
N GLY A 228 -5.84 29.26 6.75
CA GLY A 228 -7.16 29.93 6.74
C GLY A 228 -8.08 29.51 5.59
N ALA A 229 -7.72 28.53 4.76
CA ALA A 229 -8.54 28.07 3.64
C ALA A 229 -9.89 27.48 4.09
N PHE A 230 -9.94 26.88 5.28
CA PHE A 230 -11.15 26.36 5.91
C PHE A 230 -11.03 26.37 7.43
N THR A 231 -12.12 26.11 8.15
CA THR A 231 -12.13 26.02 9.63
C THR A 231 -11.23 24.89 10.10
N GLY A 232 -10.12 25.23 10.79
CA GLY A 232 -9.10 24.27 11.23
C GLY A 232 -7.78 24.31 10.44
N ALA A 233 -7.68 25.06 9.35
CA ALA A 233 -6.44 25.23 8.58
C ALA A 233 -5.46 26.18 9.29
N LEU A 234 -4.82 25.70 10.36
CA LEU A 234 -3.88 26.48 11.19
C LEU A 234 -2.53 26.73 10.49
N LYS A 235 -2.12 25.85 9.58
CA LYS A 235 -0.88 25.92 8.79
C LYS A 235 -1.19 25.63 7.33
N SER A 236 -0.34 26.08 6.41
CA SER A 236 -0.37 25.63 5.02
C SER A 236 0.15 24.18 4.90
N LYS A 237 -0.39 23.42 3.95
CA LYS A 237 0.05 22.04 3.64
C LYS A 237 0.23 21.89 2.14
N GLN A 238 1.38 21.36 1.73
CA GLN A 238 1.62 20.99 0.34
C GLN A 238 0.72 19.82 -0.07
N GLY A 239 0.23 19.87 -1.31
CA GLY A 239 -0.59 18.81 -1.89
C GLY A 239 0.24 17.65 -2.44
N LEU A 240 -0.42 16.50 -2.63
CA LEU A 240 0.21 15.28 -3.13
C LEU A 240 0.78 15.45 -4.55
N PHE A 241 0.19 16.28 -5.40
CA PHE A 241 0.77 16.62 -6.70
C PHE A 241 2.12 17.35 -6.59
N GLN A 242 2.26 18.25 -5.61
CA GLN A 242 3.52 18.92 -5.34
C GLN A 242 4.57 17.97 -4.76
N SER A 243 4.16 17.07 -3.87
CA SER A 243 5.04 16.05 -3.27
C SER A 243 5.52 15.02 -4.31
N ALA A 244 4.78 14.83 -5.39
CA ALA A 244 5.12 13.93 -6.50
C ALA A 244 5.90 14.63 -7.62
N ASP A 245 6.33 15.87 -7.44
CA ASP A 245 7.02 16.61 -8.51
C ASP A 245 8.21 15.85 -9.07
N SER A 246 8.36 15.90 -10.40
CA SER A 246 9.33 15.11 -11.18
C SER A 246 9.15 13.59 -11.14
N GLY A 247 8.12 13.08 -10.47
CA GLY A 247 7.78 11.66 -10.29
C GLY A 247 6.46 11.25 -10.91
N SER A 248 5.73 10.36 -10.22
CA SER A 248 4.43 9.86 -10.68
C SER A 248 3.37 9.94 -9.58
N VAL A 249 2.15 10.32 -9.96
CA VAL A 249 0.94 10.18 -9.13
C VAL A 249 0.13 9.01 -9.67
N PHE A 250 -0.22 8.10 -8.79
CA PHE A 250 -1.17 7.02 -9.07
C PHE A 250 -2.52 7.36 -8.44
N LEU A 251 -3.54 7.47 -9.27
CA LEU A 251 -4.92 7.78 -8.85
C LEU A 251 -5.76 6.50 -8.97
N ASP A 252 -5.98 5.81 -7.87
CA ASP A 252 -6.86 4.64 -7.86
C ASP A 252 -8.32 5.09 -7.76
N GLU A 253 -9.21 4.30 -8.35
CA GLU A 253 -10.64 4.55 -8.42
C GLU A 253 -11.00 5.97 -8.92
N ILE A 254 -10.32 6.42 -10.00
CA ILE A 254 -10.50 7.77 -10.57
C ILE A 254 -11.95 8.07 -10.95
N GLY A 255 -12.76 7.04 -11.23
CA GLY A 255 -14.19 7.15 -11.52
C GLY A 255 -15.05 7.62 -10.34
N GLU A 256 -14.51 7.59 -9.10
CA GLU A 256 -15.18 8.06 -7.89
C GLU A 256 -14.95 9.57 -7.63
N LEU A 257 -14.03 10.20 -8.38
CA LEU A 257 -13.67 11.59 -8.15
C LEU A 257 -14.84 12.51 -8.49
N PRO A 258 -15.27 13.45 -7.61
CA PRO A 258 -16.31 14.42 -7.86
C PRO A 258 -16.04 15.31 -9.09
N LEU A 259 -17.07 15.71 -9.84
CA LEU A 259 -16.96 16.51 -11.06
C LEU A 259 -16.14 17.81 -10.88
N GLU A 260 -16.25 18.46 -9.72
CA GLU A 260 -15.49 19.67 -9.39
C GLU A 260 -14.00 19.41 -9.33
N LEU A 261 -13.60 18.26 -8.75
CA LEU A 261 -12.21 17.86 -8.64
C LEU A 261 -11.66 17.33 -9.97
N GLN A 262 -12.51 16.70 -10.79
CA GLN A 262 -12.15 16.33 -12.16
C GLN A 262 -11.73 17.56 -12.99
N ALA A 263 -12.41 18.72 -12.82
CA ALA A 263 -12.04 19.96 -13.49
C ALA A 263 -10.67 20.49 -13.03
N LYS A 264 -10.35 20.35 -11.74
CA LYS A 264 -9.05 20.75 -11.19
C LYS A 264 -7.93 19.81 -11.66
N LEU A 265 -8.20 18.51 -11.68
CA LEU A 265 -7.27 17.50 -12.20
C LEU A 265 -6.95 17.74 -13.69
N LEU A 266 -7.96 18.09 -14.48
CA LEU A 266 -7.75 18.42 -15.90
C LEU A 266 -6.74 19.56 -16.09
N ARG A 267 -6.80 20.60 -15.24
CA ARG A 267 -5.82 21.71 -15.27
C ARG A 267 -4.41 21.22 -14.94
N VAL A 268 -4.26 20.35 -13.94
CA VAL A 268 -2.94 19.77 -13.63
C VAL A 268 -2.38 19.01 -14.84
N LEU A 269 -3.22 18.24 -15.55
CA LEU A 269 -2.80 17.48 -16.72
C LEU A 269 -2.48 18.34 -17.95
N GLN A 270 -3.14 19.50 -18.10
CA GLN A 270 -2.99 20.39 -19.26
C GLN A 270 -1.96 21.47 -19.02
N GLU A 271 -2.10 22.22 -17.92
CA GLU A 271 -1.31 23.40 -17.60
C GLU A 271 -0.05 23.07 -16.80
N LYS A 272 0.03 21.85 -16.23
CA LYS A 272 1.09 21.42 -15.29
C LYS A 272 1.23 22.37 -14.10
N GLU A 273 0.09 22.85 -13.61
CA GLU A 273 0.00 23.78 -12.49
C GLU A 273 -1.03 23.28 -11.47
N VAL A 274 -0.71 23.42 -10.20
CA VAL A 274 -1.59 23.16 -9.07
C VAL A 274 -1.93 24.47 -8.39
N ARG A 275 -3.20 24.63 -8.00
CA ARG A 275 -3.67 25.76 -7.21
C ARG A 275 -4.14 25.25 -5.85
N PRO A 276 -3.42 25.56 -4.74
CA PRO A 276 -3.84 25.20 -3.40
C PRO A 276 -5.19 25.79 -3.00
N VAL A 277 -5.93 25.10 -2.16
CA VAL A 277 -7.22 25.59 -1.65
C VAL A 277 -7.00 26.87 -0.84
N GLY A 278 -7.80 27.90 -1.11
CA GLY A 278 -7.66 29.20 -0.46
C GLY A 278 -6.55 30.09 -1.04
N SER A 279 -5.78 29.62 -2.04
CA SER A 279 -4.71 30.39 -2.67
C SER A 279 -5.06 30.88 -4.07
N ASN A 280 -4.54 32.04 -4.45
CA ASN A 280 -4.55 32.53 -5.84
C ASN A 280 -3.24 32.19 -6.59
N GLN A 281 -2.23 31.70 -5.88
CA GLN A 281 -0.95 31.34 -6.49
C GLN A 281 -1.06 29.99 -7.20
N ARG A 282 -0.40 29.88 -8.35
CA ARG A 282 -0.24 28.64 -9.10
C ARG A 282 1.16 28.12 -8.92
N VAL A 283 1.28 26.84 -8.62
CA VAL A 283 2.55 26.15 -8.42
C VAL A 283 2.77 25.20 -9.60
N LYS A 284 3.86 25.35 -10.30
CA LYS A 284 4.22 24.44 -11.41
C LYS A 284 4.61 23.07 -10.84
N VAL A 285 4.15 22.03 -11.51
CA VAL A 285 4.45 20.61 -11.18
C VAL A 285 4.67 19.84 -12.48
N ASP A 286 5.69 19.00 -12.51
CA ASP A 286 5.93 18.10 -13.64
C ASP A 286 5.74 16.66 -13.21
N VAL A 287 4.50 16.20 -13.23
CA VAL A 287 4.09 14.91 -12.70
C VAL A 287 3.56 14.02 -13.82
N ARG A 288 3.96 12.76 -13.82
CA ARG A 288 3.33 11.71 -14.62
C ARG A 288 2.09 11.20 -13.91
N VAL A 289 0.96 11.09 -14.63
CA VAL A 289 -0.29 10.58 -14.05
C VAL A 289 -0.56 9.16 -14.54
N ILE A 290 -0.76 8.24 -13.62
CA ILE A 290 -1.23 6.88 -13.84
C ILE A 290 -2.57 6.76 -13.12
N ALA A 291 -3.66 6.56 -13.85
CA ALA A 291 -4.99 6.45 -13.27
C ALA A 291 -5.48 5.01 -13.34
N ALA A 292 -6.23 4.55 -12.35
CA ALA A 292 -6.86 3.24 -12.37
C ALA A 292 -8.37 3.35 -12.09
N THR A 293 -9.13 2.41 -12.64
CA THR A 293 -10.59 2.35 -12.45
C THR A 293 -11.11 0.92 -12.63
N ASN A 294 -12.16 0.59 -11.90
CA ASN A 294 -12.99 -0.59 -12.09
C ASN A 294 -14.30 -0.25 -12.85
N ARG A 295 -14.60 1.04 -13.09
CA ARG A 295 -15.79 1.51 -13.78
C ARG A 295 -15.52 1.70 -15.27
N ASP A 296 -16.59 1.57 -16.05
CA ASP A 296 -16.60 1.99 -17.44
C ASP A 296 -16.68 3.54 -17.51
N LEU A 297 -15.53 4.18 -17.71
CA LEU A 297 -15.46 5.64 -17.83
C LEU A 297 -16.12 6.16 -19.11
N GLU A 298 -16.26 5.31 -20.15
CA GLU A 298 -16.95 5.68 -21.36
C GLU A 298 -18.46 5.81 -21.11
N ALA A 299 -19.04 4.85 -20.42
CA ALA A 299 -20.43 4.96 -19.93
C ALA A 299 -20.59 6.13 -18.96
N ALA A 300 -19.62 6.33 -18.04
CA ALA A 300 -19.67 7.40 -17.05
C ALA A 300 -19.69 8.81 -17.68
N TYR A 301 -18.87 9.09 -18.72
CA TYR A 301 -18.94 10.39 -19.38
C TYR A 301 -20.20 10.58 -20.21
N LYS A 302 -20.78 9.51 -20.80
CA LYS A 302 -22.07 9.56 -21.50
C LYS A 302 -23.22 9.90 -20.54
N ASN A 303 -23.14 9.40 -19.31
CA ASN A 303 -24.12 9.65 -18.25
C ASN A 303 -23.88 10.96 -17.48
N GLY A 304 -22.83 11.72 -17.81
CA GLY A 304 -22.52 12.99 -17.18
C GLY A 304 -21.89 12.90 -15.77
N THR A 305 -21.52 11.70 -15.30
CA THR A 305 -20.85 11.49 -14.01
C THR A 305 -19.33 11.63 -14.10
N PHE A 306 -18.78 11.61 -15.32
CA PHE A 306 -17.38 11.86 -15.60
C PHE A 306 -17.23 12.86 -16.74
N ARG A 307 -16.22 13.73 -16.69
CA ARG A 307 -16.01 14.74 -17.73
C ARG A 307 -15.37 14.12 -18.96
N LYS A 308 -15.94 14.44 -20.13
CA LYS A 308 -15.44 13.96 -21.43
C LYS A 308 -14.01 14.43 -21.75
N ASP A 309 -13.70 15.69 -21.42
CA ASP A 309 -12.38 16.30 -21.63
C ASP A 309 -11.29 15.62 -20.80
N LEU A 310 -11.58 15.30 -19.53
CA LEU A 310 -10.68 14.55 -18.65
C LEU A 310 -10.46 13.11 -19.15
N TYR A 311 -11.55 12.44 -19.57
CA TYR A 311 -11.45 11.08 -20.11
C TYR A 311 -10.42 11.01 -21.26
N PHE A 312 -10.53 11.86 -22.27
CA PHE A 312 -9.59 11.84 -23.38
C PHE A 312 -8.16 12.25 -23.01
N ARG A 313 -7.98 13.01 -21.93
CA ARG A 313 -6.65 13.39 -21.44
C ARG A 313 -5.98 12.27 -20.63
N LEU A 314 -6.76 11.45 -19.94
CA LEU A 314 -6.28 10.26 -19.20
C LEU A 314 -6.11 9.06 -20.12
N ASN A 315 -7.04 8.84 -21.05
CA ASN A 315 -7.10 7.69 -21.93
C ASN A 315 -6.19 7.84 -23.17
N VAL A 316 -4.88 8.11 -22.93
CA VAL A 316 -3.88 8.13 -24.00
C VAL A 316 -3.37 6.72 -24.29
N VAL A 317 -3.08 5.95 -23.24
CA VAL A 317 -2.75 4.53 -23.30
C VAL A 317 -3.56 3.80 -22.26
N THR A 318 -4.36 2.81 -22.71
CA THR A 318 -5.12 1.95 -21.78
C THR A 318 -4.41 0.62 -21.60
N VAL A 319 -4.31 0.20 -20.33
CA VAL A 319 -3.83 -1.12 -19.91
C VAL A 319 -4.98 -1.84 -19.21
N HIS A 320 -5.50 -2.89 -19.85
CA HIS A 320 -6.56 -3.69 -19.27
C HIS A 320 -5.99 -4.87 -18.47
N VAL A 321 -6.28 -4.93 -17.17
CA VAL A 321 -5.85 -6.01 -16.29
C VAL A 321 -6.94 -7.08 -16.25
N PRO A 322 -6.66 -8.33 -16.69
CA PRO A 322 -7.66 -9.38 -16.77
C PRO A 322 -8.13 -9.83 -15.39
N ALA A 323 -9.41 -10.17 -15.28
CA ALA A 323 -9.98 -10.80 -14.10
C ALA A 323 -9.31 -12.17 -13.84
N LEU A 324 -9.30 -12.62 -12.57
CA LEU A 324 -8.63 -13.88 -12.20
C LEU A 324 -9.25 -15.10 -12.88
N ARG A 325 -10.58 -15.10 -13.09
CA ARG A 325 -11.30 -16.15 -13.85
C ARG A 325 -10.86 -16.26 -15.32
N GLU A 326 -10.24 -15.22 -15.89
CA GLU A 326 -9.72 -15.21 -17.24
C GLU A 326 -8.27 -15.71 -17.33
N ARG A 327 -7.61 -15.87 -16.17
CA ARG A 327 -6.23 -16.36 -16.04
C ARG A 327 -6.11 -17.44 -14.96
N ARG A 328 -7.05 -18.39 -14.95
CA ARG A 328 -7.13 -19.48 -13.94
C ARG A 328 -5.84 -20.28 -13.84
N SER A 329 -5.06 -20.38 -14.92
CA SER A 329 -3.74 -21.02 -14.93
C SER A 329 -2.73 -20.37 -13.96
N ASP A 330 -2.95 -19.12 -13.55
CA ASP A 330 -2.07 -18.42 -12.62
C ASP A 330 -2.42 -18.72 -11.15
N ILE A 331 -3.62 -19.29 -10.87
CA ILE A 331 -4.10 -19.56 -9.51
C ILE A 331 -3.13 -20.45 -8.71
N PRO A 332 -2.64 -21.59 -9.23
CA PRO A 332 -1.71 -22.41 -8.46
C PRO A 332 -0.43 -21.69 -8.05
N MET A 333 0.11 -20.86 -8.95
CA MET A 333 1.30 -20.07 -8.69
C MET A 333 1.04 -18.98 -7.63
N LEU A 334 -0.11 -18.31 -7.69
CA LEU A 334 -0.55 -17.33 -6.69
C LEU A 334 -0.74 -17.97 -5.32
N VAL A 335 -1.42 -19.11 -5.27
CA VAL A 335 -1.66 -19.85 -4.02
C VAL A 335 -0.35 -20.27 -3.35
N ASN A 336 0.58 -20.85 -4.10
CA ASN A 336 1.88 -21.24 -3.57
C ASN A 336 2.66 -20.03 -3.02
N TRP A 337 2.62 -18.92 -3.73
CA TRP A 337 3.27 -17.68 -3.28
C TRP A 337 2.64 -17.14 -2.00
N PHE A 338 1.31 -17.16 -1.87
CA PHE A 338 0.64 -16.75 -0.64
C PHE A 338 0.95 -17.69 0.53
N CYS A 339 0.98 -19.02 0.29
CA CYS A 339 1.38 -19.97 1.31
C CYS A 339 2.80 -19.69 1.83
N GLU A 340 3.75 -19.45 0.94
CA GLU A 340 5.12 -19.12 1.34
C GLU A 340 5.21 -17.78 2.09
N ARG A 341 4.39 -16.80 1.70
CA ARG A 341 4.34 -15.47 2.34
C ARG A 341 3.76 -15.52 3.76
N TYR A 342 2.67 -16.29 3.96
CA TYR A 342 1.98 -16.35 5.26
C TYR A 342 2.52 -17.40 6.21
N ALA A 343 3.21 -18.41 5.69
CA ALA A 343 3.85 -19.46 6.47
C ALA A 343 5.31 -19.69 6.01
N PRO A 344 6.20 -18.70 6.14
CA PRO A 344 7.56 -18.78 5.62
C PRO A 344 8.35 -19.89 6.31
N GLY A 345 8.99 -20.75 5.49
CA GLY A 345 9.79 -21.87 5.98
C GLY A 345 8.98 -23.08 6.47
N SER A 346 7.66 -23.08 6.33
CA SER A 346 6.82 -24.25 6.56
C SER A 346 6.67 -25.05 5.26
N ASP A 347 6.66 -26.40 5.38
CA ASP A 347 6.39 -27.28 4.25
C ASP A 347 4.87 -27.42 4.06
N LEU A 348 4.22 -26.27 3.82
CA LEU A 348 2.78 -26.16 3.68
C LEU A 348 2.35 -26.51 2.25
N HIS A 349 1.54 -27.54 2.12
CA HIS A 349 1.00 -27.98 0.84
C HIS A 349 -0.51 -27.73 0.74
N VAL A 350 -1.00 -27.63 -0.48
CA VAL A 350 -2.44 -27.54 -0.77
C VAL A 350 -2.89 -28.85 -1.38
N SER A 351 -3.93 -29.47 -0.83
CA SER A 351 -4.46 -30.74 -1.36
C SER A 351 -4.97 -30.56 -2.79
N ASN A 352 -4.91 -31.64 -3.58
CA ASN A 352 -5.42 -31.62 -4.95
C ASN A 352 -6.92 -31.27 -5.00
N ALA A 353 -7.68 -31.66 -4.00
CA ALA A 353 -9.11 -31.37 -3.88
C ALA A 353 -9.32 -29.86 -3.63
N ALA A 354 -8.58 -29.26 -2.70
CA ALA A 354 -8.61 -27.83 -2.43
C ALA A 354 -8.18 -27.02 -3.66
N MET A 355 -7.06 -27.38 -4.29
CA MET A 355 -6.57 -26.71 -5.51
C MET A 355 -7.59 -26.72 -6.64
N LYS A 356 -8.28 -27.86 -6.85
CA LYS A 356 -9.33 -27.98 -7.86
C LYS A 356 -10.52 -27.05 -7.57
N SER A 357 -10.92 -26.93 -6.31
CA SER A 357 -11.97 -25.98 -5.90
C SER A 357 -11.55 -24.54 -6.12
N LEU A 358 -10.31 -24.18 -5.72
CA LEU A 358 -9.74 -22.86 -5.93
C LEU A 358 -9.69 -22.47 -7.43
N MET A 359 -9.33 -23.43 -8.31
CA MET A 359 -9.30 -23.20 -9.76
C MET A 359 -10.71 -23.13 -10.37
N GLY A 360 -11.70 -23.78 -9.77
CA GLY A 360 -13.08 -23.81 -10.24
C GLY A 360 -13.88 -22.54 -9.90
N TYR A 361 -13.49 -21.82 -8.89
CA TYR A 361 -14.21 -20.62 -8.42
C TYR A 361 -13.99 -19.40 -9.32
N ASP A 362 -14.95 -18.50 -9.39
CA ASP A 362 -14.92 -17.36 -10.32
C ASP A 362 -14.21 -16.12 -9.76
N TRP A 363 -13.94 -16.10 -8.48
CA TRP A 363 -13.20 -15.03 -7.78
C TRP A 363 -13.73 -13.62 -8.08
N PRO A 364 -14.95 -13.26 -7.65
CA PRO A 364 -15.49 -11.91 -7.86
C PRO A 364 -14.61 -10.82 -7.24
N GLY A 365 -13.90 -11.09 -6.13
CA GLY A 365 -12.91 -10.22 -5.52
C GLY A 365 -11.48 -10.42 -6.06
N ASN A 366 -11.32 -11.24 -7.14
CA ASN A 366 -10.07 -11.48 -7.84
C ASN A 366 -8.92 -11.94 -6.92
N VAL A 367 -7.72 -11.40 -7.12
CA VAL A 367 -6.50 -11.80 -6.37
C VAL A 367 -6.62 -11.44 -4.89
N ARG A 368 -7.27 -10.32 -4.55
CA ARG A 368 -7.48 -9.92 -3.15
C ARG A 368 -8.36 -10.92 -2.39
N GLU A 369 -9.40 -11.46 -3.02
CA GLU A 369 -10.24 -12.50 -2.41
C GLU A 369 -9.49 -13.81 -2.28
N LEU A 370 -8.69 -14.20 -3.29
CA LEU A 370 -7.83 -15.38 -3.24
C LEU A 370 -6.79 -15.26 -2.11
N GLU A 371 -6.13 -14.10 -1.98
CA GLU A 371 -5.17 -13.80 -0.91
C GLU A 371 -5.80 -14.00 0.46
N ASN A 372 -6.95 -13.34 0.72
CA ASN A 372 -7.68 -13.46 1.99
C ASN A 372 -8.13 -14.92 2.27
N CYS A 373 -8.50 -15.66 1.22
CA CYS A 373 -8.88 -17.06 1.34
C CYS A 373 -7.70 -17.93 1.80
N VAL A 374 -6.52 -17.76 1.19
CA VAL A 374 -5.31 -18.50 1.56
C VAL A 374 -4.82 -18.07 2.94
N GLU A 375 -4.77 -16.76 3.24
CA GLU A 375 -4.40 -16.25 4.56
C GLU A 375 -5.26 -16.86 5.67
N ARG A 376 -6.59 -16.91 5.46
CA ARG A 376 -7.52 -17.55 6.39
C ARG A 376 -7.23 -19.04 6.53
N ALA A 377 -7.01 -19.77 5.42
CA ALA A 377 -6.73 -21.19 5.45
C ALA A 377 -5.43 -21.49 6.21
N VAL A 378 -4.39 -20.68 6.02
CA VAL A 378 -3.13 -20.78 6.78
C VAL A 378 -3.33 -20.49 8.27
N ALA A 379 -4.13 -19.46 8.59
CA ALA A 379 -4.35 -19.06 9.99
C ALA A 379 -5.20 -20.04 10.80
N LEU A 380 -6.11 -20.80 10.16
CA LEU A 380 -7.04 -21.73 10.80
C LEU A 380 -6.65 -23.20 10.64
N GLY A 381 -5.75 -23.52 9.70
CA GLY A 381 -5.29 -24.88 9.41
C GLY A 381 -4.24 -25.38 10.39
N ASP A 382 -4.04 -26.70 10.42
CA ASP A 382 -3.10 -27.39 11.32
C ASP A 382 -1.61 -27.30 10.90
N GLY A 383 -1.29 -26.43 9.92
CA GLY A 383 0.08 -25.98 9.63
C GLY A 383 0.88 -26.79 8.60
N THR A 384 0.39 -27.93 8.08
CA THR A 384 1.10 -28.73 7.07
C THR A 384 0.35 -28.93 5.76
N LEU A 385 -0.98 -28.97 5.79
CA LEU A 385 -1.83 -29.20 4.62
C LEU A 385 -3.07 -28.31 4.66
N ILE A 386 -3.33 -27.59 3.57
CA ILE A 386 -4.61 -26.90 3.34
C ILE A 386 -5.53 -27.86 2.59
N ASP A 387 -6.65 -28.23 3.20
CA ASP A 387 -7.66 -29.09 2.58
C ASP A 387 -8.99 -28.33 2.38
N LEU A 388 -9.97 -29.01 1.79
CA LEU A 388 -11.32 -28.46 1.51
C LEU A 388 -12.00 -27.88 2.76
N GLY A 389 -11.76 -28.48 3.94
CA GLY A 389 -12.31 -28.01 5.21
C GLY A 389 -11.83 -26.64 5.66
N ASP A 390 -10.64 -26.21 5.21
CA ASP A 390 -10.01 -24.93 5.55
C ASP A 390 -10.50 -23.81 4.64
N LEU A 391 -11.12 -24.18 3.52
CA LEU A 391 -11.65 -23.21 2.55
C LEU A 391 -13.05 -22.71 2.95
N PRO A 392 -13.41 -21.47 2.55
CA PRO A 392 -14.78 -20.99 2.72
C PRO A 392 -15.82 -21.94 2.11
N PRO A 393 -17.02 -22.12 2.75
CA PRO A 393 -18.05 -23.03 2.26
C PRO A 393 -18.47 -22.80 0.81
N SER A 394 -18.46 -21.55 0.36
CA SER A 394 -18.77 -21.17 -1.03
C SER A 394 -17.78 -21.77 -2.05
N ILE A 395 -16.55 -22.01 -1.66
CA ILE A 395 -15.50 -22.58 -2.51
C ILE A 395 -15.47 -24.10 -2.34
N ALA A 396 -15.59 -24.59 -1.11
CA ALA A 396 -15.56 -26.02 -0.79
C ALA A 396 -16.74 -26.77 -1.46
N ALA A 397 -17.92 -26.16 -1.55
CA ALA A 397 -19.13 -26.76 -2.11
C ALA A 397 -19.01 -27.10 -3.62
N LEU A 398 -18.08 -26.48 -4.36
CA LEU A 398 -17.91 -26.75 -5.80
C LEU A 398 -17.42 -28.18 -6.11
N ASN A 399 -16.82 -28.86 -5.16
CA ASN A 399 -16.32 -30.25 -5.31
C ASN A 399 -17.04 -31.25 -4.43
N SER A 400 -18.07 -30.85 -3.66
CA SER A 400 -18.91 -31.84 -3.00
C SER A 400 -19.66 -32.62 -4.08
N PRO A 401 -19.56 -33.96 -4.13
CA PRO A 401 -20.42 -34.74 -5.00
C PRO A 401 -21.87 -34.41 -4.60
N VAL A 402 -22.60 -33.81 -5.54
CA VAL A 402 -24.05 -33.65 -5.39
C VAL A 402 -24.60 -35.06 -5.09
N SER A 403 -24.87 -35.34 -3.83
CA SER A 403 -25.72 -36.47 -3.45
C SER A 403 -27.10 -36.13 -4.07
N ARG A 404 -27.31 -36.65 -5.27
CA ARG A 404 -28.66 -36.74 -5.80
C ARG A 404 -29.45 -37.56 -4.75
N PRO A 405 -30.56 -37.08 -4.22
CA PRO A 405 -31.42 -37.90 -3.47
C PRO A 405 -31.81 -39.09 -4.38
N SER A 406 -31.33 -40.27 -4.04
CA SER A 406 -31.72 -41.50 -4.64
C SER A 406 -33.24 -41.62 -4.51
N SER A 407 -33.90 -41.53 -5.64
CA SER A 407 -35.26 -42.02 -5.83
C SER A 407 -35.24 -43.53 -5.76
N GLU A 408 -35.63 -44.07 -4.66
CA GLU A 408 -36.12 -45.44 -4.43
C GLU A 408 -37.28 -45.23 -3.47
N SER A 409 -38.45 -45.68 -3.69
CA SER A 409 -39.04 -46.82 -4.36
C SER A 409 -40.54 -46.51 -4.58
N GLU A 410 -41.03 -46.75 -5.77
CA GLU A 410 -42.44 -47.03 -5.98
C GLU A 410 -42.82 -48.36 -5.29
N PRO A 411 -44.05 -48.47 -4.77
CA PRO A 411 -44.82 -49.68 -4.95
C PRO A 411 -46.00 -49.40 -5.81
N GLU A 412 -46.15 -50.22 -6.86
CA GLU A 412 -47.38 -50.47 -7.57
C GLU A 412 -48.48 -50.97 -6.63
N LEU A 413 -49.68 -50.54 -6.75
CA LEU A 413 -50.89 -51.35 -7.12
C LEU A 413 -52.18 -50.61 -6.88
N GLY A 414 -53.09 -50.73 -7.82
CA GLY A 414 -54.50 -50.77 -7.57
C GLY A 414 -55.36 -49.69 -8.24
N SER A 415 -55.82 -50.06 -9.43
CA SER A 415 -57.05 -49.55 -10.08
C SER A 415 -58.22 -49.38 -9.12
N ASP A 416 -58.98 -48.29 -9.16
CA ASP A 416 -60.34 -48.34 -9.72
C ASP A 416 -61.09 -46.97 -9.56
N LEU A 417 -61.71 -46.56 -10.65
CA LEU A 417 -63.01 -45.92 -10.85
C LEU A 417 -63.54 -44.84 -9.91
N GLY A 418 -63.73 -43.65 -10.50
CA GLY A 418 -65.10 -43.16 -10.43
C GLY A 418 -65.31 -41.75 -9.84
N ALA A 419 -65.79 -40.88 -10.72
CA ALA A 419 -66.81 -39.85 -10.54
C ALA A 419 -66.47 -38.50 -9.86
N THR A 420 -66.38 -37.53 -10.74
CA THR A 420 -67.07 -36.21 -10.69
C THR A 420 -67.36 -35.59 -9.33
N ALA A 421 -66.87 -34.39 -9.14
CA ALA A 421 -67.64 -33.17 -8.85
C ALA A 421 -66.77 -31.94 -8.76
N GLU A 422 -67.32 -30.91 -9.36
CA GLU A 422 -66.81 -29.56 -9.53
C GLU A 422 -66.72 -28.76 -8.22
N LEU A 423 -65.90 -27.69 -8.34
CA LEU A 423 -66.12 -26.34 -7.86
C LEU A 423 -65.33 -25.82 -6.65
N ASN A 424 -64.64 -24.79 -7.04
CA ASN A 424 -64.36 -23.49 -6.38
C ASN A 424 -63.08 -23.33 -5.59
N SER A 425 -62.16 -22.68 -6.29
CA SER A 425 -61.61 -21.31 -6.06
C SER A 425 -61.01 -20.99 -4.70
N SER A 426 -59.78 -20.84 -4.67
CA SER A 426 -59.12 -19.53 -4.57
C SER A 426 -57.60 -19.70 -4.40
N GLY A 427 -56.94 -18.99 -5.25
CA GLY A 427 -55.51 -19.01 -5.48
C GLY A 427 -54.70 -18.50 -4.31
N ALA A 428 -53.54 -19.06 -4.23
CA ALA A 428 -52.33 -18.32 -3.81
C ALA A 428 -51.17 -18.91 -4.58
N ALA A 429 -50.87 -18.25 -5.67
CA ALA A 429 -49.65 -18.48 -6.44
C ALA A 429 -48.42 -18.22 -5.57
N ALA A 430 -47.60 -19.23 -5.37
CA ALA A 430 -46.27 -19.06 -4.90
C ALA A 430 -45.41 -18.54 -6.07
N THR A 431 -45.13 -17.24 -6.07
CA THR A 431 -44.11 -16.63 -6.92
C THR A 431 -42.75 -16.93 -6.38
N PRO A 432 -41.75 -17.23 -7.23
CA PRO A 432 -40.37 -17.44 -6.79
C PRO A 432 -39.74 -16.12 -6.34
N LEU A 433 -39.21 -16.13 -5.12
CA LEU A 433 -38.42 -15.02 -4.54
C LEU A 433 -37.13 -14.84 -5.34
N SER A 434 -37.13 -13.86 -6.22
CA SER A 434 -35.94 -13.25 -6.80
C SER A 434 -35.78 -11.86 -6.21
N THR A 435 -34.60 -11.54 -5.75
CA THR A 435 -34.07 -10.34 -5.09
C THR A 435 -34.21 -10.36 -3.57
N THR A 436 -33.17 -10.89 -2.95
CA THR A 436 -32.89 -10.70 -1.52
C THR A 436 -32.33 -9.30 -1.34
N ASP A 437 -33.17 -8.33 -1.10
CA ASP A 437 -32.75 -6.99 -0.71
C ASP A 437 -32.13 -7.09 0.71
N LEU A 438 -30.92 -6.54 0.91
CA LEU A 438 -30.23 -6.58 2.20
C LEU A 438 -31.08 -6.01 3.35
N GLU A 439 -31.99 -5.05 3.03
CA GLU A 439 -32.95 -4.47 3.97
C GLU A 439 -34.02 -5.47 4.43
N ASP A 440 -34.46 -6.35 3.56
CA ASP A 440 -35.43 -7.38 3.91
C ASP A 440 -34.84 -8.47 4.80
N ILE A 441 -33.60 -8.87 4.56
CA ILE A 441 -32.86 -9.81 5.43
C ILE A 441 -32.62 -9.16 6.80
N GLU A 442 -32.22 -7.91 6.84
CA GLU A 442 -32.00 -7.19 8.09
C GLU A 442 -33.28 -7.03 8.88
N ARG A 443 -34.39 -6.68 8.23
CA ARG A 443 -35.73 -6.56 8.81
C ARG A 443 -36.19 -7.89 9.40
N ALA A 444 -36.06 -8.99 8.66
CA ALA A 444 -36.43 -10.33 9.13
C ALA A 444 -35.59 -10.77 10.35
N THR A 445 -34.30 -10.49 10.33
CA THR A 445 -33.36 -10.81 11.42
C THR A 445 -33.70 -10.03 12.70
N ILE A 446 -33.91 -8.73 12.59
CA ILE A 446 -34.31 -7.86 13.73
C ILE A 446 -35.64 -8.28 14.31
N ARG A 447 -36.64 -8.60 13.47
CA ARG A 447 -37.97 -9.07 13.91
C ARG A 447 -37.82 -10.39 14.69
N ARG A 448 -37.12 -11.38 14.12
CA ARG A 448 -36.90 -12.71 14.74
C ARG A 448 -36.24 -12.61 16.09
N VAL A 449 -35.15 -11.84 16.24
CA VAL A 449 -34.45 -11.67 17.51
C VAL A 449 -35.34 -10.91 18.51
N PHE A 450 -36.09 -9.89 18.08
CA PHE A 450 -36.93 -9.10 18.94
C PHE A 450 -38.13 -9.92 19.49
N GLU A 451 -38.70 -10.80 18.70
CA GLU A 451 -39.74 -11.77 19.11
C GLU A 451 -39.14 -12.83 20.07
N GLN A 452 -37.96 -13.34 19.78
CA GLN A 452 -37.27 -14.34 20.63
C GLN A 452 -37.00 -13.81 22.05
N VAL A 453 -36.70 -12.54 22.21
CA VAL A 453 -36.45 -11.91 23.51
C VAL A 453 -37.73 -11.26 24.09
N LYS A 454 -38.91 -11.61 23.56
CA LYS A 454 -40.23 -11.12 24.04
C LYS A 454 -40.32 -9.60 24.21
N GLY A 455 -39.64 -8.84 23.31
CA GLY A 455 -39.70 -7.38 23.30
C GLY A 455 -38.64 -6.67 24.18
N ASP A 456 -37.74 -7.38 24.84
CA ASP A 456 -36.68 -6.74 25.60
C ASP A 456 -35.63 -6.11 24.67
N LYS A 457 -35.66 -4.76 24.59
CA LYS A 457 -34.80 -3.95 23.74
C LYS A 457 -33.32 -3.98 24.15
N ALA A 458 -33.04 -4.21 25.45
CA ALA A 458 -31.66 -4.26 25.94
C ALA A 458 -30.99 -5.59 25.56
N LEU A 459 -31.75 -6.69 25.69
CA LEU A 459 -31.28 -8.02 25.34
C LEU A 459 -31.17 -8.18 23.82
N ALA A 460 -32.19 -7.69 23.06
CA ALA A 460 -32.15 -7.70 21.59
C ALA A 460 -30.95 -6.94 21.02
N GLY A 461 -30.63 -5.77 21.59
CA GLY A 461 -29.47 -4.99 21.17
C GLY A 461 -28.14 -5.73 21.37
N ARG A 462 -27.98 -6.42 22.51
CA ARG A 462 -26.81 -7.27 22.79
C ARG A 462 -26.69 -8.46 21.83
N MET A 463 -27.79 -9.15 21.58
CA MET A 463 -27.80 -10.32 20.66
C MET A 463 -27.52 -9.92 19.20
N LEU A 464 -27.94 -8.73 18.79
CA LEU A 464 -27.71 -8.19 17.45
C LEU A 464 -26.36 -7.44 17.32
N GLY A 465 -25.61 -7.26 18.41
CA GLY A 465 -24.36 -6.51 18.40
C GLY A 465 -24.48 -5.00 18.11
N ILE A 466 -25.69 -4.42 18.34
CA ILE A 466 -25.97 -3.00 18.06
C ILE A 466 -26.38 -2.24 19.29
N SER A 467 -26.14 -0.92 19.29
CA SER A 467 -26.52 -0.05 20.41
C SER A 467 -28.06 0.01 20.57
N ARG A 468 -28.52 0.21 21.81
CA ARG A 468 -29.93 0.37 22.12
C ARG A 468 -30.61 1.50 21.31
N ALA A 469 -29.88 2.57 21.06
CA ALA A 469 -30.37 3.71 20.25
C ALA A 469 -30.51 3.34 18.76
N THR A 470 -29.57 2.56 18.24
CA THR A 470 -29.60 2.04 16.86
C THR A 470 -30.75 1.07 16.66
N LEU A 471 -30.95 0.14 17.62
CA LEU A 471 -32.07 -0.81 17.60
C LEU A 471 -33.40 -0.07 17.60
N TYR A 472 -33.56 0.96 18.46
CA TYR A 472 -34.81 1.75 18.53
C TYR A 472 -35.11 2.44 17.19
N ARG A 473 -34.11 3.05 16.52
CA ARG A 473 -34.30 3.66 15.20
C ARG A 473 -34.74 2.62 14.14
N LYS A 474 -34.11 1.41 14.17
CA LYS A 474 -34.45 0.34 13.22
C LYS A 474 -35.81 -0.27 13.47
N LEU A 475 -36.23 -0.50 14.73
CA LEU A 475 -37.58 -0.94 15.08
C LEU A 475 -38.63 0.06 14.60
N LYS A 476 -38.37 1.36 14.76
CA LYS A 476 -39.27 2.42 14.26
C LYS A 476 -39.31 2.49 12.74
N ARG A 477 -38.16 2.35 12.05
CA ARG A 477 -38.05 2.34 10.58
C ARG A 477 -38.80 1.17 9.96
N TYR A 478 -38.70 -0.01 10.57
CA TYR A 478 -39.33 -1.24 10.05
C TYR A 478 -40.71 -1.52 10.64
N ASN A 479 -41.28 -0.60 11.42
CA ASN A 479 -42.59 -0.67 12.04
C ASN A 479 -42.84 -1.97 12.83
N ILE A 480 -41.81 -2.41 13.60
CA ILE A 480 -41.88 -3.60 14.45
C ILE A 480 -42.27 -3.17 15.85
N SER A 481 -43.55 -3.41 16.22
CA SER A 481 -44.10 -3.14 17.56
C SER A 481 -44.23 -4.44 18.34
N GLY A 482 -43.70 -4.48 19.56
CA GLY A 482 -43.92 -5.59 20.49
C GLY A 482 -45.30 -5.40 21.16
N SER A 483 -46.13 -6.43 21.16
CA SER A 483 -47.36 -6.45 21.97
C SER A 483 -46.99 -6.35 23.45
N PRO A 484 -47.65 -5.51 24.25
CA PRO A 484 -47.42 -5.43 25.68
C PRO A 484 -47.93 -6.71 26.36
N ALA A 485 -47.05 -7.41 27.08
CA ALA A 485 -47.47 -8.46 27.99
C ALA A 485 -48.30 -7.83 29.12
N SER A 486 -49.52 -8.27 29.23
CA SER A 486 -50.46 -7.98 30.32
C SER A 486 -49.80 -8.35 31.67
N GLY A 487 -49.45 -7.36 32.46
CA GLY A 487 -49.05 -7.53 33.86
C GLY A 487 -50.29 -7.49 34.75
N PRO A 488 -50.27 -8.17 35.90
CA PRO A 488 -51.42 -8.29 36.79
C PRO A 488 -51.71 -7.02 37.53
N SER A 489 -53.01 -6.71 37.62
CA SER A 489 -53.60 -5.68 38.45
C SER A 489 -53.25 -5.87 39.95
N SER A 490 -52.66 -4.91 40.56
CA SER A 490 -52.61 -4.81 42.04
C SER A 490 -53.65 -3.81 42.51
N HIS A 491 -54.59 -4.34 43.27
CA HIS A 491 -55.60 -3.65 44.02
C HIS A 491 -54.99 -2.62 44.96
N THR A 492 -55.66 -1.48 44.99
CA THR A 492 -55.66 -0.39 45.96
C THR A 492 -56.07 -0.87 47.35
N LEU A 493 -55.43 -0.34 48.37
CA LEU A 493 -56.04 0.01 49.65
C LEU A 493 -55.26 1.15 50.33
N GLN A 494 -56.04 2.21 50.62
CA GLN A 494 -55.91 3.38 51.49
C GLN A 494 -54.87 4.43 51.12
#